data_5e569347c3ee31c5af883b1c14417845
#
_entry.id   5e569347c3ee31c5af883b1c14417845
#
_cell.length_a   1.000
_cell.length_b   1.000
_cell.length_c   1.000
_cell.angle_alpha   90.00
_cell.angle_beta   90.00
_cell.angle_gamma   90.00
#
_symmetry.space_group_name_H-M   'P 1'
#
loop_
_entity.id
_entity.type
_entity.pdbx_description
1 polymer ?
#
loop_
_entity_poly.entity_id
_entity_poly.type
_entity_poly.pdbx_seq_one_letter_code
_entity_poly.pdbx_strand_id
1 'polypeptide(L)'
;MNKTIKYIVLLAFACFVGKGYAQELKSEVFSLLNLDYPGLEKVKALHQEGKDEDAAKALLDYYRARTNVKTPDINLKNITIGKEEQKWADDGLQHTFFVHKGYQPSYNYGEDINWQYWPVKDNELRWQLHRHKWFTPMGKAYRVSGDEKYAKEWAHQYIDWIKKNPLVKMDKKEYELISDGKIKGELENVRFAWRPLEVSNRLQDQTSQFQLFLPSPSFTPDFLTEFLVNYHKHAVHILGNYSDQGNHLLFEAQRMIYAGAFFPEFKDAPAWRKSGIDILNREVNVQVYNDGGQFELDPHYHLAAINIFCKALGIADVNGFRNEFPQDYLDTIEKMIMFYANISFPDYTNPCFSDAKLTNKKEMLGNYRSWSKLFPENQAIKYFATEGKEGALPDYMSKGFLKSGFFVFRNSWGTDATQMVVKAGPKAFWHCQPDNGTFELWFNGKNLFPDSGSYVYAGEGEVMEQRNWHRQTAVHNTVTLNNKNLETTESVTKLWQPEGNIQTLVTENPGYKNLKHRRSVFFVDNTYFVIVDEVAGSAKGSVNLHYQMPKGEIANSREDMTFLTQFEDGSNMKLQCFGPPGMTLKKEPGWCSTAYRKRYKRMNVSFNVKKDGE
;
A
#
# COMPACT_ATOMS: atom_id res chain seq x y z
N MET A 1 58.80 -56.48 -17.70
CA MET A 1 58.09 -56.67 -16.41
C MET A 1 57.37 -55.37 -16.07
N ASN A 2 56.11 -55.30 -16.52
CA ASN A 2 55.26 -54.10 -16.24
C ASN A 2 54.33 -54.44 -15.07
N LYS A 3 54.44 -53.67 -13.97
CA LYS A 3 53.51 -53.70 -12.87
C LYS A 3 52.48 -52.59 -13.06
N THR A 4 51.25 -52.99 -13.39
CA THR A 4 50.07 -52.12 -13.44
C THR A 4 49.55 -51.91 -12.01
N ILE A 5 49.58 -50.68 -11.50
CA ILE A 5 48.98 -50.30 -10.23
C ILE A 5 47.54 -49.88 -10.51
N LYS A 6 46.56 -50.64 -10.00
CA LYS A 6 45.14 -50.28 -9.97
C LYS A 6 44.86 -49.33 -8.80
N TYR A 7 44.47 -48.11 -9.08
CA TYR A 7 43.90 -47.21 -8.07
C TYR A 7 42.43 -47.56 -7.85
N ILE A 8 42.09 -47.96 -6.64
CA ILE A 8 40.71 -48.07 -6.17
C ILE A 8 40.34 -46.70 -5.61
N VAL A 9 39.44 -45.99 -6.30
CA VAL A 9 38.82 -44.75 -5.76
C VAL A 9 37.66 -45.17 -4.88
N LEU A 10 37.83 -45.08 -3.57
CA LEU A 10 36.72 -45.14 -2.60
C LEU A 10 35.96 -43.82 -2.64
N LEU A 11 34.77 -43.81 -3.25
CA LEU A 11 33.80 -42.72 -3.05
C LEU A 11 33.19 -42.88 -1.65
N ALA A 12 33.64 -42.08 -0.71
CA ALA A 12 32.96 -41.89 0.55
C ALA A 12 31.72 -41.03 0.31
N PHE A 13 30.54 -41.65 0.28
CA PHE A 13 29.28 -40.93 0.45
C PHE A 13 29.22 -40.40 1.89
N ALA A 14 29.55 -39.15 2.07
CA ALA A 14 29.22 -38.46 3.30
C ALA A 14 27.70 -38.27 3.35
N CYS A 15 27.00 -39.14 4.06
CA CYS A 15 25.64 -38.86 4.48
C CYS A 15 25.68 -37.64 5.41
N PHE A 16 25.37 -36.49 4.89
CA PHE A 16 24.98 -35.34 5.70
C PHE A 16 23.63 -35.67 6.37
N VAL A 17 23.70 -36.28 7.54
CA VAL A 17 22.59 -36.32 8.46
C VAL A 17 22.50 -34.89 9.03
N GLY A 18 21.76 -34.04 8.31
CA GLY A 18 21.31 -32.78 8.89
C GLY A 18 20.59 -33.13 10.19
N LYS A 19 20.95 -32.48 11.29
CA LYS A 19 20.20 -32.53 12.56
C LYS A 19 18.79 -31.98 12.27
N GLY A 20 17.91 -32.83 11.73
CA GLY A 20 16.49 -32.57 11.68
C GLY A 20 16.03 -32.46 13.13
N TYR A 21 15.53 -31.29 13.52
CA TYR A 21 14.83 -31.16 14.77
C TYR A 21 13.65 -32.13 14.72
N ALA A 22 13.63 -33.15 15.57
CA ALA A 22 12.45 -33.97 15.78
C ALA A 22 11.32 -33.01 16.18
N GLN A 23 10.31 -32.89 15.32
CA GLN A 23 9.11 -32.13 15.64
C GLN A 23 8.30 -32.99 16.61
N GLU A 24 7.88 -32.40 17.71
CA GLU A 24 6.98 -33.03 18.67
C GLU A 24 5.54 -32.62 18.34
N LEU A 25 4.65 -33.58 18.38
CA LEU A 25 3.22 -33.36 18.25
C LEU A 25 2.75 -32.34 19.29
N LYS A 26 2.01 -31.32 18.86
CA LYS A 26 1.37 -30.34 19.75
C LYS A 26 -0.08 -30.71 20.03
N SER A 27 -0.30 -31.63 20.96
CA SER A 27 -1.67 -32.09 21.35
C SER A 27 -2.57 -30.96 21.80
N GLU A 28 -2.03 -29.81 22.25
CA GLU A 28 -2.80 -28.63 22.61
C GLU A 28 -3.67 -28.11 21.46
N VAL A 29 -3.34 -28.40 20.20
CA VAL A 29 -4.14 -28.01 19.01
C VAL A 29 -5.58 -28.47 19.11
N PHE A 30 -5.81 -29.68 19.64
CA PHE A 30 -7.18 -30.24 19.76
C PHE A 30 -8.05 -29.47 20.75
N SER A 31 -7.44 -28.80 21.73
CA SER A 31 -8.17 -27.90 22.64
C SER A 31 -8.56 -26.57 21.98
N LEU A 32 -7.82 -26.13 20.96
CA LEU A 32 -8.05 -24.88 20.22
C LEU A 32 -9.10 -25.05 19.12
N LEU A 33 -9.24 -26.26 18.56
CA LEU A 33 -10.18 -26.55 17.49
C LEU A 33 -11.58 -26.86 18.02
N ASN A 34 -12.59 -26.43 17.29
CA ASN A 34 -13.96 -26.91 17.43
C ASN A 34 -14.06 -28.29 16.77
N LEU A 35 -13.89 -29.36 17.54
CA LEU A 35 -13.92 -30.73 17.04
C LEU A 35 -15.34 -31.17 16.60
N ASP A 36 -16.37 -30.36 16.83
CA ASP A 36 -17.72 -30.54 16.26
C ASP A 36 -17.90 -29.86 14.90
N TYR A 37 -16.84 -29.23 14.37
CA TYR A 37 -16.85 -28.67 13.02
C TYR A 37 -17.01 -29.79 11.98
N PRO A 38 -17.88 -29.61 10.96
CA PRO A 38 -18.16 -30.64 9.95
C PRO A 38 -16.89 -31.16 9.27
N GLY A 39 -16.71 -32.49 9.28
CA GLY A 39 -15.55 -33.20 8.73
C GLY A 39 -14.46 -33.52 9.75
N LEU A 40 -14.57 -33.07 11.01
CA LEU A 40 -13.64 -33.40 12.09
C LEU A 40 -14.08 -34.55 12.98
N GLU A 41 -15.15 -35.28 12.64
CA GLU A 41 -15.72 -36.37 13.45
C GLU A 41 -14.67 -37.46 13.77
N LYS A 42 -13.86 -37.84 12.78
CA LYS A 42 -12.78 -38.84 12.96
C LYS A 42 -11.67 -38.30 13.88
N VAL A 43 -11.30 -37.03 13.72
CA VAL A 43 -10.29 -36.36 14.58
C VAL A 43 -10.78 -36.36 16.02
N LYS A 44 -12.05 -35.96 16.24
CA LYS A 44 -12.68 -35.95 17.55
C LYS A 44 -12.66 -37.33 18.23
N ALA A 45 -13.10 -38.37 17.51
CA ALA A 45 -13.15 -39.73 18.06
C ALA A 45 -11.73 -40.21 18.49
N LEU A 46 -10.73 -40.04 17.62
CA LEU A 46 -9.37 -40.46 17.92
C LEU A 46 -8.75 -39.70 19.10
N HIS A 47 -8.98 -38.40 19.17
CA HIS A 47 -8.53 -37.59 20.32
C HIS A 47 -9.20 -38.01 21.63
N GLN A 48 -10.51 -38.29 21.62
CA GLN A 48 -11.24 -38.80 22.80
C GLN A 48 -10.76 -40.17 23.28
N GLU A 49 -10.19 -40.98 22.37
CA GLU A 49 -9.54 -42.25 22.68
C GLU A 49 -8.09 -42.10 23.19
N GLY A 50 -7.57 -40.87 23.27
CA GLY A 50 -6.18 -40.58 23.62
C GLY A 50 -5.15 -40.93 22.53
N LYS A 51 -5.60 -41.09 21.27
CA LYS A 51 -4.76 -41.43 20.10
C LYS A 51 -4.38 -40.17 19.33
N ASP A 52 -3.67 -39.25 19.96
CA ASP A 52 -3.37 -37.93 19.40
C ASP A 52 -2.53 -37.96 18.12
N GLU A 53 -1.59 -38.92 17.98
CA GLU A 53 -0.84 -39.10 16.74
C GLU A 53 -1.75 -39.46 15.56
N ASP A 54 -2.70 -40.37 15.76
CA ASP A 54 -3.65 -40.73 14.72
C ASP A 54 -4.68 -39.63 14.48
N ALA A 55 -5.06 -38.87 15.51
CA ALA A 55 -5.89 -37.69 15.38
C ALA A 55 -5.20 -36.60 14.52
N ALA A 56 -3.89 -36.38 14.70
CA ALA A 56 -3.12 -35.42 13.89
C ALA A 56 -3.01 -35.88 12.42
N LYS A 57 -2.83 -37.17 12.17
CA LYS A 57 -2.88 -37.72 10.79
C LYS A 57 -4.25 -37.49 10.15
N ALA A 58 -5.32 -37.80 10.88
CA ALA A 58 -6.69 -37.59 10.41
C ALA A 58 -6.98 -36.10 10.16
N LEU A 59 -6.43 -35.19 10.97
CA LEU A 59 -6.53 -33.74 10.79
C LEU A 59 -5.81 -33.26 9.53
N LEU A 60 -4.62 -33.81 9.23
CA LEU A 60 -3.88 -33.52 8.00
C LEU A 60 -4.66 -34.01 6.77
N ASP A 61 -5.23 -35.22 6.83
CA ASP A 61 -6.06 -35.77 5.76
C ASP A 61 -7.31 -34.90 5.52
N TYR A 62 -7.95 -34.42 6.58
CA TYR A 62 -9.06 -33.45 6.52
C TYR A 62 -8.66 -32.19 5.76
N TYR A 63 -7.56 -31.54 6.15
CA TYR A 63 -7.13 -30.30 5.48
C TYR A 63 -6.74 -30.53 4.01
N ARG A 64 -6.13 -31.68 3.67
CA ARG A 64 -5.83 -32.06 2.29
C ARG A 64 -7.08 -32.29 1.43
N ALA A 65 -8.15 -32.77 2.03
CA ALA A 65 -9.43 -33.00 1.36
C ALA A 65 -10.36 -31.76 1.37
N ARG A 66 -10.06 -30.75 2.17
CA ARG A 66 -10.91 -29.57 2.40
C ARG A 66 -11.12 -28.74 1.13
N THR A 67 -12.39 -28.49 0.74
CA THR A 67 -12.77 -27.72 -0.45
C THR A 67 -13.73 -26.56 -0.16
N ASN A 68 -14.30 -26.49 1.03
CA ASN A 68 -15.33 -25.53 1.44
C ASN A 68 -14.77 -24.14 1.81
N VAL A 69 -13.45 -24.00 2.04
CA VAL A 69 -12.79 -22.72 2.34
C VAL A 69 -11.99 -22.26 1.12
N LYS A 70 -12.17 -21.00 0.76
CA LYS A 70 -11.54 -20.38 -0.41
C LYS A 70 -10.79 -19.13 -0.01
N THR A 71 -9.71 -18.82 -0.73
CA THR A 71 -9.02 -17.51 -0.65
C THR A 71 -8.84 -16.95 -2.06
N PRO A 72 -9.06 -15.63 -2.24
CA PRO A 72 -8.84 -14.98 -3.53
C PRO A 72 -7.36 -14.74 -3.85
N ASP A 73 -6.45 -14.89 -2.87
CA ASP A 73 -5.06 -14.46 -3.00
C ASP A 73 -4.21 -15.39 -3.87
N ILE A 74 -4.59 -16.66 -4.04
CA ILE A 74 -3.82 -17.62 -4.83
C ILE A 74 -4.72 -18.51 -5.70
N ASN A 75 -4.36 -18.65 -6.96
CA ASN A 75 -5.00 -19.58 -7.88
C ASN A 75 -4.23 -20.91 -7.92
N LEU A 76 -4.64 -21.86 -7.09
CA LEU A 76 -4.00 -23.16 -6.97
C LEU A 76 -4.10 -24.03 -8.25
N LYS A 77 -5.02 -23.71 -9.17
CA LYS A 77 -5.18 -24.44 -10.44
C LYS A 77 -4.18 -24.00 -11.50
N ASN A 78 -3.62 -22.80 -11.37
CA ASN A 78 -2.66 -22.25 -12.32
C ASN A 78 -1.58 -21.48 -11.57
N ILE A 79 -0.66 -22.22 -10.94
CA ILE A 79 0.48 -21.64 -10.23
C ILE A 79 1.60 -21.39 -11.23
N THR A 80 2.05 -20.14 -11.29
CA THR A 80 3.20 -19.73 -12.08
C THR A 80 4.22 -19.04 -11.18
N ILE A 81 5.49 -19.11 -11.56
CA ILE A 81 6.56 -18.40 -10.85
C ILE A 81 7.37 -17.57 -11.85
N GLY A 82 7.56 -16.29 -11.53
CA GLY A 82 8.41 -15.41 -12.34
C GLY A 82 9.89 -15.59 -12.03
N LYS A 83 10.77 -15.08 -12.92
CA LYS A 83 12.24 -15.20 -12.74
C LYS A 83 12.74 -14.58 -11.42
N GLU A 84 12.19 -13.44 -11.02
CA GLU A 84 12.54 -12.82 -9.74
C GLU A 84 12.08 -13.66 -8.54
N GLU A 85 10.84 -14.15 -8.57
CA GLU A 85 10.31 -15.00 -7.51
C GLU A 85 11.09 -16.32 -7.40
N GLN A 86 11.48 -16.91 -8.54
CA GLN A 86 12.33 -18.11 -8.57
C GLN A 86 13.68 -17.82 -7.90
N LYS A 87 14.31 -16.68 -8.24
CA LYS A 87 15.55 -16.26 -7.58
C LYS A 87 15.38 -16.11 -6.08
N TRP A 88 14.30 -15.48 -5.61
CA TRP A 88 14.03 -15.33 -4.17
C TRP A 88 13.82 -16.66 -3.46
N ALA A 89 13.18 -17.63 -4.14
CA ALA A 89 13.02 -18.98 -3.62
C ALA A 89 14.37 -19.71 -3.51
N ASP A 90 15.22 -19.60 -4.51
CA ASP A 90 16.54 -20.24 -4.55
C ASP A 90 17.51 -19.60 -3.55
N ASP A 91 17.52 -18.27 -3.46
CA ASP A 91 18.27 -17.51 -2.46
C ASP A 91 17.82 -17.88 -1.04
N GLY A 92 16.51 -18.09 -0.84
CA GLY A 92 15.92 -18.52 0.43
C GLY A 92 16.44 -19.85 0.94
N LEU A 93 16.76 -20.79 0.04
CA LEU A 93 17.40 -22.07 0.38
C LEU A 93 18.83 -21.90 0.97
N GLN A 94 19.45 -20.76 0.72
CA GLN A 94 20.78 -20.40 1.20
C GLN A 94 20.73 -19.34 2.31
N HIS A 95 19.57 -19.17 2.95
CA HIS A 95 19.30 -18.13 3.98
C HIS A 95 19.63 -16.71 3.51
N THR A 96 19.54 -16.45 2.21
CA THR A 96 19.67 -15.12 1.61
C THR A 96 18.25 -14.60 1.33
N PHE A 97 17.71 -13.76 2.22
CA PHE A 97 16.29 -13.49 2.25
C PHE A 97 15.89 -12.24 1.49
N PHE A 98 14.95 -12.40 0.55
CA PHE A 98 14.22 -11.28 -0.01
C PHE A 98 13.24 -10.73 1.02
N VAL A 99 13.46 -9.50 1.44
CA VAL A 99 12.57 -8.83 2.41
C VAL A 99 11.69 -7.78 1.73
N HIS A 100 12.27 -6.97 0.84
CA HIS A 100 11.55 -5.93 0.09
C HIS A 100 12.39 -5.43 -1.09
N LYS A 101 11.76 -5.01 -2.18
CA LYS A 101 12.42 -4.49 -3.40
C LYS A 101 13.37 -3.30 -3.16
N GLY A 102 13.16 -2.54 -2.07
CA GLY A 102 14.03 -1.43 -1.68
C GLY A 102 15.36 -1.86 -1.05
N TYR A 103 15.52 -3.12 -0.69
CA TYR A 103 16.71 -3.69 -0.04
C TYR A 103 17.33 -4.79 -0.90
N GLN A 104 17.88 -4.39 -2.04
CA GLN A 104 18.55 -5.27 -2.97
C GLN A 104 20.03 -4.87 -3.13
N PRO A 105 20.97 -5.85 -3.24
CA PRO A 105 20.72 -7.30 -3.21
C PRO A 105 20.27 -7.78 -1.82
N SER A 106 19.63 -8.99 -1.78
CA SER A 106 19.25 -9.64 -0.52
C SER A 106 20.47 -9.94 0.34
N TYR A 107 20.28 -10.01 1.66
CA TYR A 107 21.34 -10.28 2.62
C TYR A 107 21.29 -11.72 3.10
N ASN A 108 22.48 -12.31 3.37
CA ASN A 108 22.60 -13.63 3.97
C ASN A 108 22.56 -13.52 5.49
N TYR A 109 21.76 -14.38 6.13
CA TYR A 109 21.51 -14.38 7.57
C TYR A 109 22.24 -15.51 8.31
N GLY A 110 23.16 -16.20 7.64
CA GLY A 110 24.01 -17.26 8.20
C GLY A 110 23.43 -18.66 8.06
N GLU A 111 24.27 -19.68 8.25
CA GLU A 111 23.86 -21.09 8.26
C GLU A 111 22.93 -21.38 9.44
N ASP A 112 23.30 -20.94 10.64
CA ASP A 112 22.43 -20.80 11.81
C ASP A 112 21.76 -19.42 11.75
N ILE A 113 20.50 -19.36 11.27
CA ILE A 113 19.82 -18.13 10.91
C ILE A 113 19.80 -17.13 12.07
N ASN A 114 20.47 -15.99 11.87
CA ASN A 114 20.44 -14.88 12.81
C ASN A 114 19.31 -13.91 12.47
N TRP A 115 18.12 -14.12 13.02
CA TRP A 115 16.94 -13.27 12.84
C TRP A 115 17.10 -11.85 13.41
N GLN A 116 18.16 -11.60 14.19
CA GLN A 116 18.50 -10.29 14.75
C GLN A 116 19.56 -9.55 13.91
N TYR A 117 20.09 -10.16 12.83
CA TYR A 117 21.09 -9.53 11.97
C TYR A 117 20.53 -8.26 11.32
N TRP A 118 21.27 -7.17 11.44
CA TRP A 118 20.87 -5.85 10.99
C TRP A 118 21.89 -5.26 10.00
N PRO A 119 21.91 -5.73 8.75
CA PRO A 119 22.90 -5.33 7.75
C PRO A 119 22.78 -3.85 7.34
N VAL A 120 21.60 -3.26 7.46
CA VAL A 120 21.32 -1.84 7.21
C VAL A 120 20.62 -1.28 8.43
N LYS A 121 21.11 -0.16 8.97
CA LYS A 121 20.50 0.50 10.15
C LYS A 121 19.19 1.20 9.80
N ASP A 122 18.22 0.42 9.40
CA ASP A 122 16.86 0.80 9.05
C ASP A 122 15.88 -0.18 9.70
N ASN A 123 15.02 0.33 10.56
CA ASN A 123 14.00 -0.49 11.25
C ASN A 123 13.07 -1.18 10.26
N GLU A 124 12.76 -0.54 9.12
CA GLU A 124 11.87 -1.12 8.11
C GLU A 124 12.43 -2.42 7.55
N LEU A 125 13.74 -2.54 7.35
CA LEU A 125 14.36 -3.80 6.92
C LEU A 125 14.08 -4.93 7.90
N ARG A 126 14.23 -4.67 9.21
CA ARG A 126 13.99 -5.68 10.25
C ARG A 126 12.52 -6.06 10.36
N TRP A 127 11.62 -5.09 10.28
CA TRP A 127 10.18 -5.38 10.20
C TRP A 127 9.84 -6.22 8.98
N GLN A 128 10.34 -5.87 7.81
CA GLN A 128 10.11 -6.63 6.57
C GLN A 128 10.68 -8.05 6.64
N LEU A 129 11.81 -8.27 7.31
CA LEU A 129 12.38 -9.59 7.54
C LEU A 129 11.36 -10.54 8.21
N HIS A 130 10.69 -10.06 9.25
CA HIS A 130 9.72 -10.86 10.01
C HIS A 130 8.37 -11.06 9.31
N ARG A 131 8.19 -10.56 8.07
CA ARG A 131 7.04 -10.86 7.20
C ARG A 131 7.25 -12.11 6.35
N HIS A 132 8.45 -12.64 6.26
CA HIS A 132 8.83 -13.88 5.54
C HIS A 132 8.41 -13.88 4.05
N LYS A 133 8.64 -12.78 3.34
CA LYS A 133 8.15 -12.58 1.97
C LYS A 133 8.67 -13.61 0.94
N TRP A 134 9.79 -14.27 1.19
CA TRP A 134 10.35 -15.33 0.33
C TRP A 134 9.65 -16.69 0.49
N PHE A 135 8.87 -16.92 1.55
CA PHE A 135 8.18 -18.20 1.76
C PHE A 135 7.13 -18.51 0.69
N THR A 136 6.37 -17.52 0.23
CA THR A 136 5.40 -17.71 -0.86
C THR A 136 6.09 -18.05 -2.19
N PRO A 137 7.15 -17.36 -2.64
CA PRO A 137 8.00 -17.82 -3.74
C PRO A 137 8.52 -19.25 -3.59
N MET A 138 9.01 -19.66 -2.41
CA MET A 138 9.42 -21.06 -2.17
C MET A 138 8.25 -22.04 -2.37
N GLY A 139 7.05 -21.69 -1.89
CA GLY A 139 5.85 -22.51 -2.11
C GLY A 139 5.44 -22.61 -3.58
N LYS A 140 5.55 -21.53 -4.34
CA LYS A 140 5.33 -21.54 -5.79
C LYS A 140 6.37 -22.41 -6.51
N ALA A 141 7.66 -22.25 -6.14
CA ALA A 141 8.75 -23.07 -6.69
C ALA A 141 8.53 -24.57 -6.43
N TYR A 142 8.12 -24.95 -5.22
CA TYR A 142 7.72 -26.30 -4.87
C TYR A 142 6.59 -26.80 -5.78
N ARG A 143 5.51 -26.04 -5.92
CA ARG A 143 4.33 -26.46 -6.69
C ARG A 143 4.60 -26.59 -8.19
N VAL A 144 5.52 -25.80 -8.74
CA VAL A 144 5.90 -25.84 -10.15
C VAL A 144 6.89 -26.97 -10.45
N SER A 145 7.88 -27.17 -9.56
CA SER A 145 8.96 -28.14 -9.77
C SER A 145 8.71 -29.53 -9.17
N GLY A 146 7.89 -29.63 -8.12
CA GLY A 146 7.77 -30.84 -7.30
C GLY A 146 8.98 -31.10 -6.39
N ASP A 147 9.96 -30.19 -6.33
CA ASP A 147 11.20 -30.40 -5.57
C ASP A 147 10.98 -30.13 -4.08
N GLU A 148 11.05 -31.19 -3.28
CA GLU A 148 10.84 -31.17 -1.83
C GLU A 148 11.83 -30.30 -1.05
N LYS A 149 12.95 -29.92 -1.64
CA LYS A 149 13.93 -29.05 -0.97
C LYS A 149 13.31 -27.73 -0.48
N TYR A 150 12.38 -27.16 -1.27
CA TYR A 150 11.70 -25.92 -0.88
C TYR A 150 10.75 -26.11 0.31
N ALA A 151 10.02 -27.22 0.33
CA ALA A 151 9.09 -27.52 1.42
C ALA A 151 9.83 -27.88 2.73
N LYS A 152 10.91 -28.67 2.61
CA LYS A 152 11.77 -29.00 3.75
C LYS A 152 12.41 -27.77 4.36
N GLU A 153 12.97 -26.92 3.52
CA GLU A 153 13.65 -25.69 3.97
C GLU A 153 12.66 -24.68 4.54
N TRP A 154 11.48 -24.51 3.94
CA TRP A 154 10.42 -23.68 4.50
C TRP A 154 10.01 -24.15 5.91
N ALA A 155 9.76 -25.46 6.08
CA ALA A 155 9.41 -26.01 7.39
C ALA A 155 10.53 -25.81 8.42
N HIS A 156 11.80 -26.00 8.01
CA HIS A 156 12.97 -25.75 8.84
C HIS A 156 13.02 -24.28 9.31
N GLN A 157 12.97 -23.33 8.37
CA GLN A 157 13.02 -21.90 8.67
C GLN A 157 11.83 -21.44 9.54
N TYR A 158 10.63 -21.98 9.29
CA TYR A 158 9.45 -21.69 10.09
C TYR A 158 9.64 -22.11 11.56
N ILE A 159 10.11 -23.34 11.79
CA ILE A 159 10.36 -23.85 13.15
C ILE A 159 11.52 -23.12 13.82
N ASP A 160 12.60 -22.84 13.10
CA ASP A 160 13.74 -22.08 13.63
C ASP A 160 13.31 -20.68 14.08
N TRP A 161 12.47 -20.00 13.25
CA TRP A 161 11.94 -18.69 13.60
C TRP A 161 11.09 -18.71 14.87
N ILE A 162 10.18 -19.69 15.02
CA ILE A 162 9.34 -19.84 16.21
C ILE A 162 10.19 -20.01 17.47
N LYS A 163 11.22 -20.84 17.40
CA LYS A 163 12.11 -21.13 18.55
C LYS A 163 12.95 -19.91 18.94
N LYS A 164 13.46 -19.17 17.95
CA LYS A 164 14.34 -18.02 18.18
C LYS A 164 13.60 -16.72 18.46
N ASN A 165 12.31 -16.64 18.12
CA ASN A 165 11.47 -15.46 18.33
C ASN A 165 10.20 -15.80 19.14
N PRO A 166 10.32 -16.29 20.39
CA PRO A 166 9.16 -16.63 21.21
C PRO A 166 8.31 -15.38 21.50
N LEU A 167 6.99 -15.56 21.56
CA LEU A 167 6.09 -14.52 22.04
C LEU A 167 6.25 -14.34 23.54
N VAL A 168 6.67 -13.15 23.95
CA VAL A 168 6.73 -12.78 25.37
C VAL A 168 5.35 -12.25 25.77
N LYS A 169 4.75 -12.86 26.79
CA LYS A 169 3.47 -12.38 27.35
C LYS A 169 3.71 -11.10 28.14
N MET A 170 2.99 -10.05 27.78
CA MET A 170 2.99 -8.77 28.47
C MET A 170 1.64 -8.09 28.29
N ASP A 171 1.33 -7.10 29.13
CA ASP A 171 0.13 -6.30 28.95
C ASP A 171 0.29 -5.29 27.78
N LYS A 172 -0.85 -4.72 27.33
CA LYS A 172 -0.85 -3.79 26.19
C LYS A 172 0.05 -2.57 26.42
N LYS A 173 0.08 -2.03 27.65
CA LYS A 173 0.88 -0.85 27.98
C LYS A 173 2.38 -1.14 27.91
N GLU A 174 2.82 -2.26 28.45
CA GLU A 174 4.22 -2.71 28.34
C GLU A 174 4.59 -2.94 26.89
N TYR A 175 3.73 -3.61 26.11
CA TYR A 175 3.92 -3.86 24.69
C TYR A 175 4.10 -2.55 23.90
N GLU A 176 3.25 -1.55 24.10
CA GLU A 176 3.32 -0.24 23.43
C GLU A 176 4.64 0.49 23.74
N LEU A 177 5.09 0.48 25.00
CA LEU A 177 6.35 1.08 25.39
C LEU A 177 7.55 0.47 24.67
N ILE A 178 7.54 -0.86 24.47
CA ILE A 178 8.61 -1.59 23.78
C ILE A 178 8.50 -1.39 22.27
N SER A 179 7.31 -1.51 21.68
CA SER A 179 7.05 -1.31 20.25
C SER A 179 7.48 0.07 19.80
N ASP A 180 7.24 1.11 20.60
CA ASP A 180 7.64 2.48 20.31
C ASP A 180 9.16 2.73 20.50
N GLY A 181 9.90 1.72 20.93
CA GLY A 181 11.34 1.82 21.18
C GLY A 181 11.71 2.68 22.39
N LYS A 182 10.78 2.89 23.30
CA LYS A 182 11.02 3.62 24.55
C LYS A 182 11.79 2.76 25.58
N ILE A 183 11.67 1.43 25.50
CA ILE A 183 12.42 0.47 26.30
C ILE A 183 13.44 -0.21 25.38
N LYS A 184 14.71 -0.28 25.83
CA LYS A 184 15.80 -0.95 25.11
C LYS A 184 16.14 -2.27 25.82
N GLY A 185 16.68 -3.25 25.09
CA GLY A 185 17.23 -4.48 25.66
C GLY A 185 16.66 -5.76 25.07
N GLU A 186 16.55 -6.81 25.87
CA GLU A 186 16.27 -8.21 25.48
C GLU A 186 14.89 -8.44 24.81
N LEU A 187 14.00 -7.46 24.86
CA LEU A 187 12.65 -7.52 24.28
C LEU A 187 12.59 -7.08 22.82
N GLU A 188 13.70 -7.17 22.10
CA GLU A 188 13.80 -6.81 20.68
C GLU A 188 12.80 -7.59 19.80
N ASN A 189 12.49 -8.84 20.16
CA ASN A 189 11.47 -9.64 19.46
C ASN A 189 10.10 -8.97 19.44
N VAL A 190 9.70 -8.35 20.54
CA VAL A 190 8.41 -7.65 20.62
C VAL A 190 8.38 -6.48 19.67
N ARG A 191 9.47 -5.74 19.59
CA ARG A 191 9.59 -4.55 18.74
C ARG A 191 9.56 -4.88 17.24
N PHE A 192 10.15 -5.98 16.83
CA PHE A 192 10.31 -6.33 15.40
C PHE A 192 9.50 -7.55 14.99
N ALA A 193 9.67 -8.69 15.65
CA ALA A 193 9.01 -9.94 15.26
C ALA A 193 7.52 -9.96 15.60
N TRP A 194 7.11 -9.37 16.72
CA TRP A 194 5.74 -9.42 17.24
C TRP A 194 5.00 -8.09 17.20
N ARG A 195 5.52 -7.07 16.51
CA ARG A 195 4.73 -5.86 16.23
C ARG A 195 3.45 -6.24 15.47
N PRO A 196 2.25 -5.73 15.86
CA PRO A 196 0.97 -6.18 15.31
C PRO A 196 0.91 -6.19 13.79
N LEU A 197 1.44 -5.16 13.12
CA LEU A 197 1.48 -5.11 11.66
C LEU A 197 2.22 -6.29 11.03
N GLU A 198 3.39 -6.69 11.56
CA GLU A 198 4.17 -7.83 11.08
C GLU A 198 3.47 -9.15 11.35
N VAL A 199 2.88 -9.29 12.54
CA VAL A 199 2.07 -10.45 12.91
C VAL A 199 0.89 -10.60 11.95
N SER A 200 0.19 -9.51 11.66
CA SER A 200 -0.95 -9.52 10.73
C SER A 200 -0.53 -9.88 9.30
N ASN A 201 0.65 -9.43 8.84
CA ASN A 201 1.21 -9.85 7.54
C ASN A 201 1.40 -11.37 7.49
N ARG A 202 2.00 -11.95 8.56
CA ARG A 202 2.16 -13.41 8.64
C ARG A 202 0.84 -14.15 8.64
N LEU A 203 -0.18 -13.67 9.36
CA LEU A 203 -1.52 -14.29 9.36
C LEU A 203 -2.09 -14.45 7.96
N GLN A 204 -1.99 -13.44 7.13
CA GLN A 204 -2.50 -13.51 5.75
C GLN A 204 -1.60 -14.36 4.85
N ASP A 205 -0.27 -14.12 4.86
CA ASP A 205 0.67 -14.82 3.97
C ASP A 205 0.71 -16.33 4.28
N GLN A 206 0.58 -16.73 5.54
CA GLN A 206 0.54 -18.12 5.97
C GLN A 206 -0.67 -18.90 5.43
N THR A 207 -1.79 -18.25 5.09
CA THR A 207 -2.91 -18.93 4.43
C THR A 207 -2.53 -19.43 3.03
N SER A 208 -1.77 -18.62 2.27
CA SER A 208 -1.24 -19.01 0.97
C SER A 208 -0.13 -20.06 1.09
N GLN A 209 0.78 -19.88 2.05
CA GLN A 209 1.86 -20.83 2.33
C GLN A 209 1.29 -22.20 2.73
N PHE A 210 0.30 -22.24 3.62
CA PHE A 210 -0.41 -23.46 3.99
C PHE A 210 -0.93 -24.22 2.76
N GLN A 211 -1.65 -23.53 1.87
CA GLN A 211 -2.20 -24.16 0.66
C GLN A 211 -1.11 -24.62 -0.33
N LEU A 212 -0.01 -23.85 -0.44
CA LEU A 212 1.09 -24.21 -1.35
C LEU A 212 1.83 -25.48 -0.88
N PHE A 213 2.11 -25.59 0.40
CA PHE A 213 2.93 -26.68 0.96
C PHE A 213 2.14 -27.89 1.46
N LEU A 214 0.82 -27.76 1.67
CA LEU A 214 -0.03 -28.83 2.20
C LEU A 214 0.09 -30.19 1.46
N PRO A 215 0.29 -30.26 0.11
CA PRO A 215 0.48 -31.52 -0.58
C PRO A 215 1.83 -32.19 -0.34
N SER A 216 2.81 -31.48 0.21
CA SER A 216 4.16 -32.00 0.43
C SER A 216 4.16 -33.11 1.49
N PRO A 217 4.87 -34.24 1.27
CA PRO A 217 5.13 -35.21 2.33
C PRO A 217 5.96 -34.65 3.49
N SER A 218 6.71 -33.55 3.28
CA SER A 218 7.41 -32.82 4.34
C SER A 218 6.48 -32.01 5.24
N PHE A 219 5.23 -31.77 4.80
CA PHE A 219 4.16 -31.22 5.63
C PHE A 219 3.55 -32.35 6.47
N THR A 220 4.22 -32.69 7.58
CA THR A 220 3.88 -33.81 8.45
C THR A 220 2.73 -33.48 9.41
N PRO A 221 2.08 -34.49 10.04
CA PRO A 221 1.08 -34.25 11.11
C PRO A 221 1.65 -33.41 12.27
N ASP A 222 2.88 -33.66 12.68
CA ASP A 222 3.54 -32.91 13.77
C ASP A 222 3.76 -31.46 13.37
N PHE A 223 4.23 -31.21 12.13
CA PHE A 223 4.36 -29.85 11.61
C PHE A 223 3.01 -29.14 11.53
N LEU A 224 1.95 -29.82 11.09
CA LEU A 224 0.60 -29.24 11.06
C LEU A 224 0.16 -28.76 12.43
N THR A 225 0.35 -29.58 13.48
CA THR A 225 -0.04 -29.21 14.83
C THR A 225 0.74 -28.00 15.36
N GLU A 226 2.05 -27.95 15.14
CA GLU A 226 2.88 -26.79 15.47
C GLU A 226 2.45 -25.54 14.69
N PHE A 227 2.19 -25.68 13.37
CA PHE A 227 1.74 -24.57 12.53
C PHE A 227 0.42 -23.98 13.04
N LEU A 228 -0.58 -24.82 13.32
CA LEU A 228 -1.90 -24.37 13.79
C LEU A 228 -1.84 -23.71 15.17
N VAL A 229 -1.06 -24.27 16.10
CA VAL A 229 -0.84 -23.65 17.43
C VAL A 229 -0.22 -22.25 17.29
N ASN A 230 0.81 -22.11 16.43
CA ASN A 230 1.44 -20.81 16.24
C ASN A 230 0.56 -19.85 15.45
N TYR A 231 -0.22 -20.32 14.48
CA TYR A 231 -1.20 -19.49 13.80
C TYR A 231 -2.24 -18.90 14.79
N HIS A 232 -2.75 -19.74 15.68
CA HIS A 232 -3.65 -19.32 16.77
C HIS A 232 -2.99 -18.27 17.67
N LYS A 233 -1.73 -18.48 18.09
CA LYS A 233 -0.97 -17.50 18.89
C LYS A 233 -0.87 -16.13 18.20
N HIS A 234 -0.65 -16.11 16.88
CA HIS A 234 -0.61 -14.87 16.10
C HIS A 234 -1.97 -14.14 16.13
N ALA A 235 -3.07 -14.87 15.91
CA ALA A 235 -4.41 -14.29 15.92
C ALA A 235 -4.80 -13.74 17.31
N VAL A 236 -4.53 -14.48 18.38
CA VAL A 236 -4.78 -14.05 19.76
C VAL A 236 -3.93 -12.83 20.12
N HIS A 237 -2.67 -12.79 19.66
CA HIS A 237 -1.82 -11.62 19.89
C HIS A 237 -2.40 -10.36 19.24
N ILE A 238 -2.84 -10.42 17.99
CA ILE A 238 -3.50 -9.28 17.32
C ILE A 238 -4.77 -8.87 18.05
N LEU A 239 -5.62 -9.83 18.42
CA LEU A 239 -6.88 -9.54 19.10
C LEU A 239 -6.69 -8.71 20.38
N GLY A 240 -5.59 -8.93 21.10
CA GLY A 240 -5.23 -8.18 22.31
C GLY A 240 -4.42 -6.90 22.08
N ASN A 241 -3.88 -6.68 20.86
CA ASN A 241 -2.87 -5.65 20.62
C ASN A 241 -3.07 -4.87 19.32
N TYR A 242 -4.30 -4.67 18.86
CA TYR A 242 -4.55 -3.83 17.68
C TYR A 242 -3.92 -2.44 17.83
N SER A 243 -3.39 -1.92 16.73
CA SER A 243 -3.04 -0.51 16.61
C SER A 243 -4.24 0.38 16.89
N ASP A 244 -4.03 1.58 17.43
CA ASP A 244 -5.14 2.45 17.84
C ASP A 244 -5.88 3.05 16.65
N GLN A 245 -5.19 3.31 15.53
CA GLN A 245 -5.75 4.01 14.37
C GLN A 245 -4.91 3.83 13.10
N GLY A 246 -5.44 4.34 12.00
CA GLY A 246 -4.72 4.46 10.73
C GLY A 246 -4.57 3.15 9.97
N ASN A 247 -3.71 3.15 8.96
CA ASN A 247 -3.56 2.03 8.05
C ASN A 247 -3.12 0.72 8.72
N HIS A 248 -2.34 0.79 9.81
CA HIS A 248 -1.94 -0.39 10.56
C HIS A 248 -3.18 -1.12 11.10
N LEU A 249 -4.08 -0.38 11.77
CA LEU A 249 -5.34 -0.92 12.29
C LEU A 249 -6.19 -1.55 11.18
N LEU A 250 -6.29 -0.89 10.01
CA LEU A 250 -7.05 -1.42 8.88
C LEU A 250 -6.46 -2.75 8.38
N PHE A 251 -5.14 -2.84 8.24
CA PHE A 251 -4.46 -4.07 7.85
C PHE A 251 -4.66 -5.19 8.86
N GLU A 252 -4.51 -4.89 10.13
CA GLU A 252 -4.67 -5.87 11.21
C GLU A 252 -6.10 -6.42 11.24
N ALA A 253 -7.10 -5.54 11.19
CA ALA A 253 -8.52 -5.91 11.17
C ALA A 253 -8.88 -6.77 9.94
N GLN A 254 -8.46 -6.35 8.74
CA GLN A 254 -8.69 -7.10 7.51
C GLN A 254 -8.11 -8.51 7.58
N ARG A 255 -6.91 -8.67 8.15
CA ARG A 255 -6.23 -9.97 8.24
C ARG A 255 -6.78 -10.86 9.33
N MET A 256 -7.40 -10.30 10.37
CA MET A 256 -8.18 -11.07 11.33
C MET A 256 -9.44 -11.67 10.71
N ILE A 257 -10.09 -10.95 9.77
CA ILE A 257 -11.18 -11.51 8.97
C ILE A 257 -10.69 -12.70 8.15
N TYR A 258 -9.51 -12.58 7.51
CA TYR A 258 -8.88 -13.67 6.78
C TYR A 258 -8.60 -14.88 7.68
N ALA A 259 -8.04 -14.65 8.87
CA ALA A 259 -7.76 -15.72 9.83
C ALA A 259 -9.01 -16.53 10.19
N GLY A 260 -10.10 -15.82 10.56
CA GLY A 260 -11.36 -16.46 10.93
C GLY A 260 -12.14 -17.06 9.76
N ALA A 261 -11.87 -16.61 8.52
CA ALA A 261 -12.45 -17.18 7.31
C ALA A 261 -11.69 -18.41 6.81
N PHE A 262 -10.36 -18.39 6.91
CA PHE A 262 -9.51 -19.45 6.37
C PHE A 262 -9.40 -20.68 7.28
N PHE A 263 -9.41 -20.48 8.59
CA PHE A 263 -9.43 -21.54 9.59
C PHE A 263 -10.69 -21.50 10.45
N PRO A 264 -11.87 -21.73 9.86
CA PRO A 264 -13.14 -21.69 10.60
C PRO A 264 -13.26 -22.82 11.63
N GLU A 265 -12.34 -23.78 11.61
CA GLU A 265 -12.23 -24.89 12.55
C GLU A 265 -11.77 -24.45 13.96
N PHE A 266 -11.12 -23.30 14.11
CA PHE A 266 -10.79 -22.79 15.45
C PHE A 266 -12.04 -22.34 16.20
N LYS A 267 -12.09 -22.62 17.51
CA LYS A 267 -13.17 -22.13 18.41
C LYS A 267 -13.29 -20.61 18.38
N ASP A 268 -12.16 -19.91 18.26
CA ASP A 268 -12.05 -18.46 18.27
C ASP A 268 -12.27 -17.80 16.89
N ALA A 269 -12.37 -18.59 15.82
CA ALA A 269 -12.49 -18.05 14.45
C ALA A 269 -13.68 -17.08 14.26
N PRO A 270 -14.89 -17.33 14.81
CA PRO A 270 -15.98 -16.36 14.72
C PRO A 270 -15.67 -15.03 15.42
N ALA A 271 -14.98 -15.06 16.56
CA ALA A 271 -14.57 -13.86 17.30
C ALA A 271 -13.51 -13.05 16.55
N TRP A 272 -12.55 -13.73 15.90
CA TRP A 272 -11.55 -13.07 15.07
C TRP A 272 -12.18 -12.34 13.88
N ARG A 273 -13.09 -13.03 13.16
CA ARG A 273 -13.82 -12.45 12.03
C ARG A 273 -14.68 -11.27 12.45
N LYS A 274 -15.47 -11.45 13.53
CA LYS A 274 -16.32 -10.37 14.06
C LYS A 274 -15.50 -9.14 14.48
N SER A 275 -14.40 -9.34 15.20
CA SER A 275 -13.53 -8.25 15.64
C SER A 275 -13.00 -7.43 14.45
N GLY A 276 -12.52 -8.10 13.40
CA GLY A 276 -12.04 -7.43 12.19
C GLY A 276 -13.15 -6.65 11.47
N ILE A 277 -14.35 -7.23 11.34
CA ILE A 277 -15.52 -6.59 10.71
C ILE A 277 -15.96 -5.37 11.50
N ASP A 278 -16.11 -5.48 12.82
CA ASP A 278 -16.52 -4.36 13.68
C ASP A 278 -15.55 -3.18 13.57
N ILE A 279 -14.24 -3.46 13.55
CA ILE A 279 -13.20 -2.42 13.36
C ILE A 279 -13.33 -1.77 11.99
N LEU A 280 -13.40 -2.54 10.90
CA LEU A 280 -13.49 -1.97 9.56
C LEU A 280 -14.78 -1.17 9.36
N ASN A 281 -15.91 -1.61 9.91
CA ASN A 281 -17.18 -0.87 9.89
C ASN A 281 -17.08 0.47 10.62
N ARG A 282 -16.34 0.53 11.72
CA ARG A 282 -16.05 1.78 12.42
C ARG A 282 -15.14 2.67 11.60
N GLU A 283 -14.02 2.11 11.14
CA GLU A 283 -12.95 2.87 10.50
C GLU A 283 -13.35 3.45 9.13
N VAL A 284 -14.21 2.79 8.38
CA VAL A 284 -14.71 3.35 7.11
C VAL A 284 -15.46 4.68 7.33
N ASN A 285 -16.14 4.83 8.46
CA ASN A 285 -16.84 6.07 8.83
C ASN A 285 -15.92 7.12 9.48
N VAL A 286 -14.81 6.71 10.07
CA VAL A 286 -13.83 7.61 10.71
C VAL A 286 -12.83 8.16 9.67
N GLN A 287 -12.39 7.32 8.73
CA GLN A 287 -11.30 7.64 7.83
C GLN A 287 -11.76 8.15 6.45
N VAL A 288 -13.05 8.10 6.15
CA VAL A 288 -13.57 8.48 4.83
C VAL A 288 -14.60 9.59 4.96
N TYR A 289 -14.40 10.68 4.21
CA TYR A 289 -15.38 11.74 4.09
C TYR A 289 -16.63 11.26 3.33
N ASN A 290 -17.77 11.90 3.55
CA ASN A 290 -19.04 11.53 2.92
C ASN A 290 -19.02 11.58 1.38
N ASP A 291 -18.04 12.27 0.79
CA ASP A 291 -17.81 12.34 -0.65
C ASP A 291 -16.87 11.25 -1.19
N GLY A 292 -16.41 10.36 -0.34
CA GLY A 292 -15.57 9.21 -0.68
C GLY A 292 -14.06 9.46 -0.53
N GLY A 293 -13.59 10.67 -0.26
CA GLY A 293 -12.18 10.97 -0.03
C GLY A 293 -11.67 10.39 1.30
N GLN A 294 -10.52 9.75 1.33
CA GLN A 294 -9.88 9.26 2.55
C GLN A 294 -9.12 10.41 3.23
N PHE A 295 -9.18 10.49 4.56
CA PHE A 295 -8.80 11.65 5.37
C PHE A 295 -7.31 12.06 5.34
N GLU A 296 -6.41 11.20 4.86
CA GLU A 296 -5.02 11.57 4.62
C GLU A 296 -4.84 12.45 3.37
N LEU A 297 -5.86 12.52 2.50
CA LEU A 297 -5.89 13.29 1.26
C LEU A 297 -4.67 13.03 0.35
N ASP A 298 -4.26 11.78 0.36
CA ASP A 298 -3.14 11.24 -0.41
C ASP A 298 -3.66 10.14 -1.35
N PRO A 299 -3.52 10.27 -2.68
CA PRO A 299 -4.06 9.29 -3.64
C PRO A 299 -3.54 7.87 -3.44
N HIS A 300 -2.29 7.68 -3.02
CA HIS A 300 -1.71 6.35 -2.82
C HIS A 300 -2.28 5.67 -1.56
N TYR A 301 -2.39 6.42 -0.45
CA TYR A 301 -2.98 5.88 0.79
C TYR A 301 -4.47 5.70 0.68
N HIS A 302 -5.16 6.54 -0.11
CA HIS A 302 -6.55 6.32 -0.48
C HIS A 302 -6.75 4.99 -1.22
N LEU A 303 -5.92 4.71 -2.24
CA LEU A 303 -5.95 3.43 -2.97
C LEU A 303 -5.64 2.24 -2.06
N ALA A 304 -4.68 2.39 -1.14
CA ALA A 304 -4.36 1.36 -0.15
C ALA A 304 -5.56 1.05 0.75
N ALA A 305 -6.28 2.07 1.23
CA ALA A 305 -7.49 1.90 2.03
C ALA A 305 -8.60 1.18 1.24
N ILE A 306 -8.88 1.58 -0.01
CA ILE A 306 -9.84 0.86 -0.88
C ILE A 306 -9.47 -0.63 -0.95
N ASN A 307 -8.21 -0.94 -1.21
CA ASN A 307 -7.76 -2.32 -1.37
C ASN A 307 -7.91 -3.13 -0.08
N ILE A 308 -7.68 -2.53 1.08
CA ILE A 308 -7.90 -3.19 2.38
C ILE A 308 -9.38 -3.53 2.57
N PHE A 309 -10.27 -2.55 2.38
CA PHE A 309 -11.71 -2.73 2.53
C PHE A 309 -12.27 -3.73 1.50
N CYS A 310 -11.83 -3.65 0.25
CA CYS A 310 -12.24 -4.58 -0.82
C CYS A 310 -11.74 -6.01 -0.57
N LYS A 311 -10.54 -6.19 -0.02
CA LYS A 311 -10.04 -7.52 0.34
C LYS A 311 -10.89 -8.17 1.43
N ALA A 312 -11.33 -7.41 2.42
CA ALA A 312 -12.25 -7.90 3.44
C ALA A 312 -13.59 -8.37 2.85
N LEU A 313 -14.16 -7.61 1.91
CA LEU A 313 -15.35 -8.04 1.16
C LEU A 313 -15.09 -9.26 0.28
N GLY A 314 -13.93 -9.32 -0.37
CA GLY A 314 -13.59 -10.41 -1.28
C GLY A 314 -13.50 -11.77 -0.59
N ILE A 315 -12.91 -11.84 0.61
CA ILE A 315 -12.88 -13.07 1.39
C ILE A 315 -14.27 -13.45 1.91
N ALA A 316 -15.10 -12.44 2.23
CA ALA A 316 -16.48 -12.65 2.64
C ALA A 316 -17.36 -13.19 1.51
N ASP A 317 -17.24 -12.65 0.30
CA ASP A 317 -17.96 -13.11 -0.89
C ASP A 317 -17.69 -14.58 -1.21
N VAL A 318 -16.40 -14.95 -1.27
CA VAL A 318 -16.03 -16.34 -1.66
C VAL A 318 -16.34 -17.37 -0.59
N ASN A 319 -16.59 -16.95 0.67
CA ASN A 319 -16.93 -17.82 1.80
C ASN A 319 -18.37 -17.60 2.32
N GLY A 320 -19.19 -16.79 1.65
CA GLY A 320 -20.62 -16.70 1.87
C GLY A 320 -21.07 -15.90 3.11
N PHE A 321 -20.24 -14.96 3.61
CA PHE A 321 -20.61 -14.11 4.75
C PHE A 321 -20.57 -12.60 4.46
N ARG A 322 -20.73 -12.19 3.18
CA ARG A 322 -20.81 -10.77 2.79
C ARG A 322 -21.90 -10.00 3.58
N ASN A 323 -22.99 -10.67 3.93
CA ASN A 323 -24.10 -10.09 4.70
C ASN A 323 -23.74 -9.71 6.15
N GLU A 324 -22.56 -10.06 6.64
CA GLU A 324 -22.03 -9.57 7.91
C GLU A 324 -21.54 -8.11 7.83
N PHE A 325 -21.36 -7.57 6.61
CA PHE A 325 -21.02 -6.16 6.39
C PHE A 325 -22.29 -5.33 6.15
N PRO A 326 -22.46 -4.17 6.82
CA PRO A 326 -23.63 -3.31 6.61
C PRO A 326 -23.58 -2.62 5.25
N GLN A 327 -24.74 -2.19 4.74
CA GLN A 327 -24.85 -1.59 3.41
C GLN A 327 -24.08 -0.27 3.29
N ASP A 328 -24.05 0.56 4.34
CA ASP A 328 -23.28 1.81 4.37
C ASP A 328 -21.75 1.60 4.22
N TYR A 329 -21.23 0.46 4.70
CA TYR A 329 -19.85 0.06 4.42
C TYR A 329 -19.61 -0.15 2.92
N LEU A 330 -20.51 -0.86 2.24
CA LEU A 330 -20.42 -1.13 0.81
C LEU A 330 -20.54 0.18 0.01
N ASP A 331 -21.53 1.00 0.34
CA ASP A 331 -21.80 2.29 -0.32
C ASP A 331 -20.61 3.25 -0.17
N THR A 332 -19.95 3.25 0.99
CA THR A 332 -18.78 4.11 1.21
C THR A 332 -17.58 3.64 0.39
N ILE A 333 -17.32 2.34 0.30
CA ILE A 333 -16.23 1.81 -0.55
C ILE A 333 -16.49 2.13 -2.02
N GLU A 334 -17.73 2.01 -2.48
CA GLU A 334 -18.10 2.36 -3.85
C GLU A 334 -17.84 3.85 -4.13
N LYS A 335 -18.18 4.75 -3.20
CA LYS A 335 -17.83 6.18 -3.28
C LYS A 335 -16.31 6.40 -3.30
N MET A 336 -15.55 5.66 -2.50
CA MET A 336 -14.08 5.74 -2.51
C MET A 336 -13.50 5.36 -3.88
N ILE A 337 -13.99 4.30 -4.49
CA ILE A 337 -13.58 3.87 -5.83
C ILE A 337 -13.93 4.94 -6.86
N MET A 338 -15.12 5.50 -6.80
CA MET A 338 -15.56 6.57 -7.71
C MET A 338 -14.80 7.89 -7.49
N PHE A 339 -14.44 8.22 -6.24
CA PHE A 339 -13.53 9.32 -5.94
C PHE A 339 -12.18 9.12 -6.66
N TYR A 340 -11.57 7.95 -6.48
CA TYR A 340 -10.28 7.63 -7.09
C TYR A 340 -10.35 7.64 -8.63
N ALA A 341 -11.40 7.08 -9.21
CA ALA A 341 -11.64 7.11 -10.66
C ALA A 341 -11.72 8.54 -11.21
N ASN A 342 -12.33 9.45 -10.44
CA ASN A 342 -12.47 10.84 -10.86
C ASN A 342 -11.15 11.62 -10.82
N ILE A 343 -10.31 11.41 -9.80
CA ILE A 343 -9.03 12.11 -9.70
C ILE A 343 -7.94 11.48 -10.58
N SER A 344 -8.13 10.24 -11.04
CA SER A 344 -7.18 9.57 -11.95
C SER A 344 -7.21 10.18 -13.34
N PHE A 345 -6.04 10.16 -14.00
CA PHE A 345 -5.91 10.59 -15.40
C PHE A 345 -6.36 9.48 -16.37
N PRO A 346 -6.64 9.81 -17.65
CA PRO A 346 -7.16 8.86 -18.63
C PRO A 346 -6.26 7.64 -18.91
N ASP A 347 -4.97 7.73 -18.60
CA ASP A 347 -4.01 6.62 -18.69
C ASP A 347 -3.98 5.72 -17.45
N TYR A 348 -4.90 5.93 -16.50
CA TYR A 348 -5.00 5.25 -15.21
C TYR A 348 -3.92 5.63 -14.20
N THR A 349 -3.13 6.67 -14.44
CA THR A 349 -2.25 7.24 -13.44
C THR A 349 -3.00 8.20 -12.52
N ASN A 350 -2.44 8.50 -11.36
CA ASN A 350 -3.02 9.41 -10.36
C ASN A 350 -2.15 10.66 -10.19
N PRO A 351 -2.69 11.77 -9.68
CA PRO A 351 -1.88 12.87 -9.20
C PRO A 351 -0.90 12.44 -8.10
N CYS A 352 0.31 13.01 -8.12
CA CYS A 352 1.36 12.72 -7.13
C CYS A 352 1.31 13.67 -5.92
N PHE A 353 0.13 14.16 -5.53
CA PHE A 353 -0.04 15.00 -4.34
C PHE A 353 0.39 14.29 -3.07
N SER A 354 0.92 15.05 -2.12
CA SER A 354 1.33 14.51 -0.82
C SER A 354 2.43 13.44 -0.95
N ASP A 355 2.33 12.32 -0.26
CA ASP A 355 3.30 11.23 -0.37
C ASP A 355 2.96 10.21 -1.46
N ALA A 356 2.05 10.56 -2.38
CA ALA A 356 1.58 9.65 -3.42
C ALA A 356 2.70 9.17 -4.36
N LYS A 357 2.49 7.98 -4.87
CA LYS A 357 3.27 7.34 -5.93
C LYS A 357 2.39 7.19 -7.16
N LEU A 358 3.00 7.24 -8.30
CA LEU A 358 2.30 7.06 -9.57
C LEU A 358 1.88 5.60 -9.73
N THR A 359 0.60 5.37 -9.99
CA THR A 359 0.07 4.07 -10.42
C THR A 359 0.36 3.83 -11.91
N ASN A 360 0.04 2.66 -12.38
CA ASN A 360 0.14 2.33 -13.79
C ASN A 360 -1.12 1.59 -14.27
N LYS A 361 -1.35 1.65 -15.58
CA LYS A 361 -2.54 1.06 -16.20
C LYS A 361 -2.73 -0.42 -15.87
N LYS A 362 -1.66 -1.23 -15.88
CA LYS A 362 -1.75 -2.67 -15.60
C LYS A 362 -2.25 -2.96 -14.19
N GLU A 363 -1.73 -2.24 -13.21
CA GLU A 363 -2.12 -2.32 -11.80
C GLU A 363 -3.57 -1.90 -11.63
N MET A 364 -3.94 -0.74 -12.19
CA MET A 364 -5.29 -0.21 -12.03
C MET A 364 -6.35 -1.04 -12.75
N LEU A 365 -6.07 -1.59 -13.92
CA LEU A 365 -6.97 -2.54 -14.57
C LEU A 365 -7.19 -3.81 -13.70
N GLY A 366 -6.15 -4.27 -13.00
CA GLY A 366 -6.27 -5.36 -12.02
C GLY A 366 -7.23 -4.99 -10.88
N ASN A 367 -7.08 -3.80 -10.33
CA ASN A 367 -7.95 -3.28 -9.27
C ASN A 367 -9.40 -3.13 -9.75
N TYR A 368 -9.64 -2.43 -10.87
CA TYR A 368 -11.01 -2.24 -11.41
C TYR A 368 -11.70 -3.58 -11.74
N ARG A 369 -10.98 -4.56 -12.28
CA ARG A 369 -11.54 -5.91 -12.53
C ARG A 369 -11.95 -6.61 -11.23
N SER A 370 -11.19 -6.42 -10.16
CA SER A 370 -11.54 -6.95 -8.84
C SER A 370 -12.73 -6.21 -8.24
N TRP A 371 -12.73 -4.89 -8.32
CA TRP A 371 -13.84 -4.05 -7.82
C TRP A 371 -15.15 -4.26 -8.59
N SER A 372 -15.08 -4.46 -9.91
CA SER A 372 -16.27 -4.76 -10.74
C SER A 372 -16.94 -6.08 -10.34
N LYS A 373 -16.20 -7.04 -9.80
CA LYS A 373 -16.80 -8.27 -9.24
C LYS A 373 -17.51 -8.01 -7.91
N LEU A 374 -16.98 -7.10 -7.09
CA LEU A 374 -17.57 -6.72 -5.80
C LEU A 374 -18.79 -5.80 -5.96
N PHE A 375 -18.78 -4.95 -6.99
CA PHE A 375 -19.81 -3.96 -7.30
C PHE A 375 -20.32 -4.12 -8.74
N PRO A 376 -21.01 -5.26 -9.08
CA PRO A 376 -21.36 -5.60 -10.45
C PRO A 376 -22.39 -4.64 -11.06
N GLU A 377 -23.17 -3.94 -10.24
CA GLU A 377 -24.20 -2.97 -10.70
C GLU A 377 -23.61 -1.60 -11.08
N ASN A 378 -22.38 -1.27 -10.62
CA ASN A 378 -21.75 -0.01 -10.93
C ASN A 378 -21.19 0.00 -12.36
N GLN A 379 -21.88 0.73 -13.26
CA GLN A 379 -21.55 0.78 -14.67
C GLN A 379 -20.22 1.49 -14.95
N ALA A 380 -19.82 2.47 -14.13
CA ALA A 380 -18.55 3.19 -14.30
C ALA A 380 -17.36 2.32 -13.90
N ILE A 381 -17.44 1.59 -12.78
CA ILE A 381 -16.39 0.63 -12.38
C ILE A 381 -16.23 -0.44 -13.48
N LYS A 382 -17.34 -0.93 -14.04
CA LYS A 382 -17.33 -1.90 -15.14
C LYS A 382 -16.69 -1.33 -16.41
N TYR A 383 -16.98 -0.07 -16.74
CA TYR A 383 -16.38 0.64 -17.88
C TYR A 383 -14.84 0.69 -17.73
N PHE A 384 -14.33 1.15 -16.58
CA PHE A 384 -12.88 1.21 -16.33
C PHE A 384 -12.23 -0.17 -16.28
N ALA A 385 -12.92 -1.20 -15.77
CA ALA A 385 -12.42 -2.58 -15.71
C ALA A 385 -12.20 -3.20 -17.09
N THR A 386 -13.01 -2.78 -18.07
CA THR A 386 -13.07 -3.35 -19.44
C THR A 386 -12.53 -2.42 -20.53
N GLU A 387 -11.97 -1.28 -20.13
CA GLU A 387 -11.50 -0.23 -21.06
C GLU A 387 -12.60 0.22 -22.04
N GLY A 388 -13.81 0.41 -21.51
CA GLY A 388 -14.96 0.90 -22.27
C GLY A 388 -15.71 -0.15 -23.10
N LYS A 389 -15.34 -1.44 -23.02
CA LYS A 389 -16.06 -2.50 -23.77
C LYS A 389 -17.42 -2.81 -23.17
N GLU A 390 -17.58 -2.61 -21.87
CA GLU A 390 -18.80 -2.83 -21.12
C GLU A 390 -18.97 -1.72 -20.08
N GLY A 391 -20.22 -1.50 -19.62
CA GLY A 391 -20.55 -0.45 -18.68
C GLY A 391 -20.76 0.91 -19.35
N ALA A 392 -20.78 1.96 -18.56
CA ALA A 392 -20.98 3.34 -19.02
C ALA A 392 -20.17 4.31 -18.17
N LEU A 393 -19.67 5.39 -18.77
CA LEU A 393 -19.06 6.51 -18.05
C LEU A 393 -20.11 7.23 -17.19
N PRO A 394 -19.69 7.97 -16.12
CA PRO A 394 -20.57 8.90 -15.45
C PRO A 394 -21.18 9.93 -16.40
N ASP A 395 -22.38 10.40 -16.10
CA ASP A 395 -23.14 11.39 -16.89
C ASP A 395 -22.66 12.84 -16.70
N TYR A 396 -21.58 13.04 -15.94
CA TYR A 396 -20.96 14.35 -15.71
C TYR A 396 -19.50 14.37 -16.23
N MET A 397 -18.99 15.57 -16.50
CA MET A 397 -17.58 15.79 -16.85
C MET A 397 -16.77 16.24 -15.64
N SER A 398 -17.06 17.40 -15.09
CA SER A 398 -16.36 17.96 -13.94
C SER A 398 -17.01 17.55 -12.63
N LYS A 399 -16.21 17.31 -11.59
CA LYS A 399 -16.67 16.83 -10.28
C LYS A 399 -15.94 17.49 -9.14
N GLY A 400 -16.68 17.99 -8.15
CA GLY A 400 -16.14 18.52 -6.91
C GLY A 400 -16.43 17.57 -5.75
N PHE A 401 -15.41 17.30 -4.95
CA PHE A 401 -15.47 16.57 -3.69
C PHE A 401 -15.27 17.56 -2.55
N LEU A 402 -16.38 18.22 -2.18
CA LEU A 402 -16.36 19.40 -1.32
C LEU A 402 -15.89 19.13 0.12
N LYS A 403 -16.02 17.90 0.61
CA LYS A 403 -15.60 17.53 1.96
C LYS A 403 -14.12 17.20 2.03
N SER A 404 -13.60 16.51 1.04
CA SER A 404 -12.17 16.18 0.93
C SER A 404 -11.36 17.26 0.20
N GLY A 405 -12.03 18.19 -0.50
CA GLY A 405 -11.38 19.32 -1.17
C GLY A 405 -10.63 18.95 -2.44
N PHE A 406 -11.11 17.97 -3.19
CA PHE A 406 -10.62 17.67 -4.52
C PHE A 406 -11.61 18.14 -5.59
N PHE A 407 -11.10 18.79 -6.62
CA PHE A 407 -11.92 19.33 -7.71
C PHE A 407 -11.33 18.91 -9.04
N VAL A 408 -12.15 18.38 -9.91
CA VAL A 408 -11.74 17.87 -11.22
C VAL A 408 -12.50 18.61 -12.30
N PHE A 409 -11.78 19.34 -13.12
CA PHE A 409 -12.26 19.88 -14.39
C PHE A 409 -11.86 18.94 -15.51
N ARG A 410 -12.75 18.63 -16.44
CA ARG A 410 -12.41 17.88 -17.64
C ARG A 410 -13.36 18.19 -18.79
N ASN A 411 -12.86 18.03 -20.00
CA ASN A 411 -13.66 18.14 -21.23
C ASN A 411 -13.97 16.77 -21.85
N SER A 412 -13.30 15.72 -21.45
CA SER A 412 -13.47 14.35 -21.94
C SER A 412 -12.97 13.34 -20.90
N TRP A 413 -13.39 12.08 -21.04
CA TRP A 413 -12.82 10.93 -20.33
C TRP A 413 -11.78 10.18 -21.17
N GLY A 414 -11.56 10.58 -22.43
CA GLY A 414 -10.60 9.97 -23.34
C GLY A 414 -9.14 10.37 -23.07
N THR A 415 -8.21 9.69 -23.72
CA THR A 415 -6.76 9.96 -23.59
C THR A 415 -6.33 11.33 -24.10
N ASP A 416 -7.12 11.93 -24.98
CA ASP A 416 -6.98 13.28 -25.52
C ASP A 416 -7.56 14.39 -24.62
N ALA A 417 -8.09 14.01 -23.46
CA ALA A 417 -8.72 14.94 -22.52
C ALA A 417 -7.78 16.06 -22.04
N THR A 418 -8.41 17.21 -21.78
CA THR A 418 -7.88 18.20 -20.84
C THR A 418 -8.51 17.96 -19.49
N GLN A 419 -7.69 17.64 -18.48
CA GLN A 419 -8.16 17.37 -17.13
C GLN A 419 -7.26 18.06 -16.10
N MET A 420 -7.84 18.93 -15.27
CA MET A 420 -7.14 19.51 -14.13
C MET A 420 -7.70 18.92 -12.83
N VAL A 421 -6.82 18.46 -11.96
CA VAL A 421 -7.16 18.03 -10.60
C VAL A 421 -6.59 19.05 -9.62
N VAL A 422 -7.45 19.69 -8.83
CA VAL A 422 -7.06 20.67 -7.81
C VAL A 422 -7.25 20.06 -6.42
N LYS A 423 -6.27 20.22 -5.54
CA LYS A 423 -6.33 19.85 -4.11
C LYS A 423 -6.38 21.10 -3.25
N ALA A 424 -7.53 21.38 -2.66
CA ALA A 424 -7.77 22.56 -1.81
C ALA A 424 -8.84 22.22 -0.75
N GLY A 425 -8.44 21.43 0.25
CA GLY A 425 -9.36 20.81 1.21
C GLY A 425 -9.01 21.07 2.67
N PRO A 426 -9.58 20.28 3.57
CA PRO A 426 -9.35 20.37 5.01
C PRO A 426 -7.90 20.03 5.37
N LYS A 427 -7.56 20.29 6.64
CA LYS A 427 -6.31 19.80 7.19
C LYS A 427 -6.28 18.28 7.13
N ALA A 428 -5.25 17.74 6.48
CA ALA A 428 -5.05 16.30 6.38
C ALA A 428 -4.05 15.78 7.43
N PHE A 429 -3.94 14.46 7.52
CA PHE A 429 -3.15 13.76 8.52
C PHE A 429 -1.91 13.11 7.89
N TRP A 430 -0.94 12.76 8.70
CA TRP A 430 0.30 11.97 8.47
C TRP A 430 1.04 12.21 7.14
N HIS A 431 0.51 11.66 6.02
CA HIS A 431 1.21 11.67 4.72
C HIS A 431 1.00 12.96 3.94
N CYS A 432 0.16 13.86 4.41
CA CYS A 432 -0.08 15.15 3.77
C CYS A 432 1.17 16.03 3.79
N GLN A 433 1.30 16.83 2.75
CA GLN A 433 2.35 17.85 2.60
C GLN A 433 1.72 19.25 2.67
N PRO A 434 2.51 20.33 2.85
CA PRO A 434 2.01 21.69 2.81
C PRO A 434 1.79 22.15 1.36
N ASP A 435 0.89 21.46 0.66
CA ASP A 435 0.62 21.56 -0.78
C ASP A 435 -0.77 22.12 -1.11
N ASN A 436 -1.51 22.62 -0.13
CA ASN A 436 -2.89 23.05 -0.30
C ASN A 436 -3.03 24.19 -1.33
N GLY A 437 -4.03 24.07 -2.22
CA GLY A 437 -4.20 24.94 -3.37
C GLY A 437 -3.39 24.47 -4.60
N THR A 438 -2.67 23.35 -4.53
CA THR A 438 -1.95 22.76 -5.67
C THR A 438 -2.89 22.15 -6.70
N PHE A 439 -2.36 21.92 -7.89
CA PHE A 439 -3.07 21.22 -8.98
C PHE A 439 -2.10 20.44 -9.86
N GLU A 440 -2.61 19.47 -10.59
CA GLU A 440 -1.96 18.85 -11.74
C GLU A 440 -2.84 18.99 -12.98
N LEU A 441 -2.23 19.11 -14.15
CA LEU A 441 -2.93 19.28 -15.42
C LEU A 441 -2.51 18.22 -16.42
N TRP A 442 -3.47 17.41 -16.83
CA TRP A 442 -3.33 16.47 -17.93
C TRP A 442 -3.82 17.09 -19.23
N PHE A 443 -3.05 16.89 -20.30
CA PHE A 443 -3.44 17.27 -21.66
C PHE A 443 -2.84 16.28 -22.66
N ASN A 444 -3.69 15.69 -23.48
CA ASN A 444 -3.31 14.87 -24.63
C ASN A 444 -2.17 13.86 -24.32
N GLY A 445 -2.38 13.03 -23.31
CA GLY A 445 -1.43 11.99 -22.92
C GLY A 445 -0.26 12.44 -22.03
N LYS A 446 -0.22 13.69 -21.58
CA LYS A 446 0.86 14.25 -20.77
C LYS A 446 0.36 14.95 -19.50
N ASN A 447 1.05 14.76 -18.39
CA ASN A 447 0.90 15.60 -17.22
C ASN A 447 1.81 16.84 -17.37
N LEU A 448 1.20 18.01 -17.54
CA LEU A 448 1.89 19.27 -17.84
C LEU A 448 2.36 20.03 -16.58
N PHE A 449 1.79 19.72 -15.41
CA PHE A 449 2.18 20.27 -14.11
C PHE A 449 2.29 19.16 -13.07
N PRO A 450 3.17 18.14 -13.30
CA PRO A 450 3.29 17.04 -12.35
C PRO A 450 3.80 17.53 -10.99
N ASP A 451 3.20 17.07 -9.90
CA ASP A 451 3.68 17.36 -8.56
C ASP A 451 5.10 16.81 -8.32
N SER A 452 5.79 17.30 -7.30
CA SER A 452 7.15 16.82 -6.96
C SER A 452 7.15 15.43 -6.36
N GLY A 453 6.03 14.95 -5.82
CA GLY A 453 5.93 13.69 -5.11
C GLY A 453 6.71 13.67 -3.80
N SER A 454 7.10 12.48 -3.32
CA SER A 454 7.65 12.33 -1.97
C SER A 454 9.08 11.80 -1.88
N TYR A 455 9.57 11.08 -2.88
CA TYR A 455 10.85 10.40 -2.97
C TYR A 455 11.04 9.28 -1.95
N VAL A 456 11.09 9.60 -0.64
CA VAL A 456 11.23 8.67 0.48
C VAL A 456 10.32 9.08 1.64
N TYR A 457 10.07 8.17 2.58
CA TYR A 457 9.28 8.49 3.79
C TYR A 457 10.14 8.98 4.94
N ALA A 458 11.33 8.40 5.11
CA ALA A 458 12.28 8.72 6.16
C ALA A 458 13.70 8.42 5.70
N GLY A 459 14.68 8.91 6.44
CA GLY A 459 16.10 8.66 6.19
C GLY A 459 16.95 9.52 7.11
N GLU A 460 18.26 9.47 6.92
CA GLU A 460 19.25 10.28 7.64
C GLU A 460 20.14 11.01 6.63
N GLY A 461 20.78 12.09 7.05
CA GLY A 461 21.71 12.86 6.24
C GLY A 461 21.09 13.35 4.92
N GLU A 462 21.80 13.17 3.82
CA GLU A 462 21.38 13.62 2.49
C GLU A 462 20.00 13.07 2.06
N VAL A 463 19.65 11.85 2.46
CA VAL A 463 18.35 11.25 2.12
C VAL A 463 17.22 12.02 2.80
N MET A 464 17.42 12.44 4.05
CA MET A 464 16.43 13.26 4.78
C MET A 464 16.35 14.67 4.24
N GLU A 465 17.46 15.27 3.80
CA GLU A 465 17.48 16.57 3.13
C GLU A 465 16.63 16.53 1.84
N GLN A 466 16.77 15.46 1.06
CA GLN A 466 15.95 15.25 -0.14
C GLN A 466 14.47 15.07 0.19
N ARG A 467 14.14 14.30 1.24
CA ARG A 467 12.76 14.20 1.75
C ARG A 467 12.20 15.57 2.09
N ASN A 468 12.95 16.38 2.83
CA ASN A 468 12.56 17.72 3.26
C ASN A 468 12.39 18.66 2.06
N TRP A 469 13.23 18.52 1.00
CA TRP A 469 13.04 19.30 -0.22
C TRP A 469 11.71 19.00 -0.90
N HIS A 470 11.32 17.71 -1.04
CA HIS A 470 10.05 17.31 -1.65
C HIS A 470 8.82 17.77 -0.86
N ARG A 471 8.97 18.08 0.41
CA ARG A 471 7.88 18.54 1.30
C ARG A 471 7.78 20.06 1.44
N GLN A 472 8.48 20.83 0.64
CA GLN A 472 8.37 22.28 0.67
C GLN A 472 7.18 22.74 -0.16
N THR A 473 6.44 23.76 0.32
CA THR A 473 5.36 24.38 -0.46
C THR A 473 5.85 24.90 -1.82
N ALA A 474 7.08 25.39 -1.91
CA ALA A 474 7.67 25.93 -3.13
C ALA A 474 7.85 24.89 -4.25
N VAL A 475 7.75 23.59 -3.97
CA VAL A 475 7.87 22.54 -4.97
C VAL A 475 6.51 21.95 -5.39
N HIS A 476 5.41 22.63 -5.03
CA HIS A 476 4.05 22.35 -5.48
C HIS A 476 3.52 23.50 -6.35
N ASN A 477 2.39 23.30 -7.03
CA ASN A 477 1.77 24.31 -7.93
C ASN A 477 0.89 25.26 -7.12
N THR A 478 1.47 26.06 -6.23
CA THR A 478 0.77 26.95 -5.32
C THR A 478 1.59 28.20 -5.00
N VAL A 479 1.10 29.03 -4.07
CA VAL A 479 1.69 30.33 -3.70
C VAL A 479 2.50 30.21 -2.42
N THR A 480 3.67 30.86 -2.37
CA THR A 480 4.44 31.02 -1.13
C THR A 480 4.63 32.48 -0.76
N LEU A 481 4.77 32.74 0.55
CA LEU A 481 5.30 33.99 1.11
C LEU A 481 6.74 33.75 1.59
N ASN A 482 7.70 34.49 1.00
CA ASN A 482 9.14 34.39 1.31
C ASN A 482 9.70 32.97 1.15
N ASN A 483 9.17 32.17 0.23
CA ASN A 483 9.50 30.74 0.02
C ASN A 483 9.37 29.87 1.28
N LYS A 484 8.59 30.28 2.25
CA LYS A 484 8.30 29.48 3.45
C LYS A 484 7.20 28.46 3.16
N ASN A 485 7.18 27.39 3.92
CA ASN A 485 6.07 26.44 3.91
C ASN A 485 4.79 27.06 4.45
N LEU A 486 3.64 26.60 3.96
CA LEU A 486 2.33 26.93 4.52
C LEU A 486 2.30 26.59 6.02
N GLU A 487 1.83 27.54 6.82
CA GLU A 487 1.64 27.38 8.27
C GLU A 487 0.37 26.58 8.58
N THR A 488 -0.63 26.68 7.69
CA THR A 488 -1.82 25.85 7.72
C THR A 488 -2.10 25.27 6.34
N THR A 489 -2.55 24.02 6.33
CA THR A 489 -2.88 23.27 5.10
C THR A 489 -4.39 23.16 4.90
N GLU A 490 -5.19 24.00 5.53
CA GLU A 490 -6.64 24.01 5.39
C GLU A 490 -7.08 25.06 4.37
N SER A 491 -8.02 24.70 3.50
CA SER A 491 -8.69 25.59 2.56
C SER A 491 -10.20 25.51 2.70
N VAL A 492 -10.86 26.61 2.36
CA VAL A 492 -12.32 26.70 2.33
C VAL A 492 -12.78 26.94 0.91
N THR A 493 -13.68 26.12 0.42
CA THR A 493 -14.34 26.32 -0.89
C THR A 493 -15.38 27.42 -0.78
N LYS A 494 -15.28 28.45 -1.63
CA LYS A 494 -16.22 29.56 -1.70
C LYS A 494 -17.23 29.40 -2.84
N LEU A 495 -16.79 28.79 -3.94
CA LEU A 495 -17.64 28.52 -5.09
C LEU A 495 -17.13 27.27 -5.78
N TRP A 496 -18.06 26.41 -6.19
CA TRP A 496 -17.85 25.34 -7.15
C TRP A 496 -19.02 25.34 -8.13
N GLN A 497 -18.72 25.61 -9.39
CA GLN A 497 -19.68 25.59 -10.48
C GLN A 497 -19.09 24.78 -11.65
N PRO A 498 -19.48 23.51 -11.81
CA PRO A 498 -18.89 22.61 -12.79
C PRO A 498 -19.52 22.70 -14.19
N GLU A 499 -20.54 23.52 -14.37
CA GLU A 499 -21.35 23.58 -15.60
C GLU A 499 -21.24 24.93 -16.31
N GLY A 500 -21.57 24.95 -17.58
CA GLY A 500 -21.55 26.14 -18.45
C GLY A 500 -20.21 26.35 -19.15
N ASN A 501 -20.15 27.42 -19.95
CA ASN A 501 -18.94 27.76 -20.74
C ASN A 501 -17.77 28.22 -19.87
N ILE A 502 -18.01 28.61 -18.63
CA ILE A 502 -16.99 28.99 -17.65
C ILE A 502 -17.26 28.19 -16.38
N GLN A 503 -16.57 27.05 -16.24
CA GLN A 503 -16.62 26.28 -15.02
C GLN A 503 -15.69 26.95 -13.99
N THR A 504 -16.11 27.03 -12.74
CA THR A 504 -15.44 27.87 -11.75
C THR A 504 -15.22 27.16 -10.43
N LEU A 505 -13.99 27.28 -9.89
CA LEU A 505 -13.64 26.96 -8.52
C LEU A 505 -13.07 28.21 -7.85
N VAL A 506 -13.54 28.53 -6.64
CA VAL A 506 -12.92 29.55 -5.78
C VAL A 506 -12.64 28.95 -4.41
N THR A 507 -11.37 28.98 -4.01
CA THR A 507 -10.91 28.51 -2.69
C THR A 507 -10.13 29.58 -1.96
N GLU A 508 -10.20 29.57 -0.64
CA GLU A 508 -9.39 30.45 0.22
C GLU A 508 -8.57 29.60 1.20
N ASN A 509 -7.30 29.98 1.36
CA ASN A 509 -6.37 29.36 2.30
C ASN A 509 -5.73 30.48 3.17
N PRO A 510 -5.87 30.43 4.52
CA PRO A 510 -5.17 31.33 5.44
C PRO A 510 -3.73 30.86 5.69
N GLY A 511 -3.03 30.44 4.65
CA GLY A 511 -1.79 29.66 4.68
C GLY A 511 -0.63 30.29 5.43
N TYR A 512 -0.65 31.61 5.65
CA TYR A 512 0.39 32.34 6.39
C TYR A 512 -0.23 33.33 7.38
N LYS A 513 0.49 33.59 8.47
CA LYS A 513 0.04 34.61 9.45
C LYS A 513 -0.16 35.94 8.76
N ASN A 514 -1.34 36.51 8.92
CA ASN A 514 -1.76 37.79 8.34
C ASN A 514 -1.73 37.84 6.79
N LEU A 515 -1.84 36.71 6.14
CA LEU A 515 -2.00 36.59 4.69
C LEU A 515 -3.04 35.51 4.37
N LYS A 516 -4.03 35.90 3.59
CA LYS A 516 -5.01 35.00 2.99
C LYS A 516 -4.73 34.88 1.50
N HIS A 517 -4.65 33.67 1.00
CA HIS A 517 -4.56 33.34 -0.43
C HIS A 517 -5.93 32.88 -0.91
N ARG A 518 -6.48 33.56 -1.91
CA ARG A 518 -7.66 33.11 -2.68
C ARG A 518 -7.19 32.71 -4.05
N ARG A 519 -7.51 31.47 -4.45
CA ARG A 519 -7.30 30.97 -5.80
C ARG A 519 -8.64 30.76 -6.46
N SER A 520 -8.82 31.40 -7.62
CA SER A 520 -9.95 31.20 -8.49
C SER A 520 -9.45 30.50 -9.77
N VAL A 521 -10.05 29.38 -10.13
CA VAL A 521 -9.74 28.62 -11.34
C VAL A 521 -10.95 28.64 -12.24
N PHE A 522 -10.76 29.09 -13.46
CA PHE A 522 -11.79 29.12 -14.51
C PHE A 522 -11.37 28.23 -15.66
N PHE A 523 -12.21 27.23 -15.99
CA PHE A 523 -12.06 26.42 -17.20
C PHE A 523 -12.99 26.99 -18.26
N VAL A 524 -12.41 27.66 -19.25
CA VAL A 524 -13.14 28.47 -20.22
C VAL A 524 -13.34 27.69 -21.51
N ASP A 525 -14.59 27.59 -21.96
CA ASP A 525 -15.01 26.92 -23.20
C ASP A 525 -14.44 25.49 -23.35
N ASN A 526 -14.18 24.82 -22.24
CA ASN A 526 -13.53 23.51 -22.19
C ASN A 526 -12.16 23.45 -22.90
N THR A 527 -11.46 24.58 -23.02
CA THR A 527 -10.25 24.72 -23.86
C THR A 527 -9.03 25.18 -23.06
N TYR A 528 -9.14 26.21 -22.23
CA TYR A 528 -8.00 26.77 -21.49
C TYR A 528 -8.39 27.17 -20.07
N PHE A 529 -7.39 27.32 -19.23
CA PHE A 529 -7.57 27.73 -17.83
C PHE A 529 -7.11 29.17 -17.62
N VAL A 530 -7.88 29.89 -16.82
CA VAL A 530 -7.46 31.15 -16.18
C VAL A 530 -7.39 30.91 -14.68
N ILE A 531 -6.22 31.15 -14.08
CA ILE A 531 -6.00 31.05 -12.64
C ILE A 531 -5.77 32.46 -12.11
N VAL A 532 -6.58 32.89 -11.15
CA VAL A 532 -6.42 34.17 -10.46
C VAL A 532 -6.01 33.90 -9.02
N ASP A 533 -4.81 34.37 -8.65
CA ASP A 533 -4.27 34.27 -7.30
C ASP A 533 -4.30 35.66 -6.63
N GLU A 534 -5.13 35.80 -5.61
CA GLU A 534 -5.25 37.01 -4.81
C GLU A 534 -4.63 36.76 -3.43
N VAL A 535 -3.71 37.61 -3.03
CA VAL A 535 -3.08 37.57 -1.71
C VAL A 535 -3.38 38.85 -0.94
N ALA A 536 -4.17 38.72 0.13
CA ALA A 536 -4.65 39.86 0.92
C ALA A 536 -4.23 39.74 2.38
N GLY A 537 -3.96 40.87 3.02
CA GLY A 537 -3.59 40.96 4.43
C GLY A 537 -2.33 41.80 4.67
N SER A 538 -2.00 42.05 5.93
CA SER A 538 -0.92 42.96 6.33
C SER A 538 0.49 42.35 6.25
N ALA A 539 0.63 41.05 5.95
CA ALA A 539 1.94 40.41 5.77
C ALA A 539 2.68 40.99 4.56
N LYS A 540 3.97 41.23 4.72
CA LYS A 540 4.86 41.77 3.69
C LYS A 540 5.94 40.77 3.31
N GLY A 541 6.42 40.85 2.08
CA GLY A 541 7.49 40.01 1.60
C GLY A 541 7.40 39.64 0.12
N SER A 542 8.17 38.65 -0.30
CA SER A 542 8.10 38.11 -1.66
C SER A 542 6.94 37.10 -1.76
N VAL A 543 5.99 37.38 -2.62
CA VAL A 543 4.94 36.44 -3.02
C VAL A 543 5.41 35.74 -4.29
N ASN A 544 5.44 34.40 -4.25
CA ASN A 544 5.94 33.60 -5.36
C ASN A 544 4.88 32.57 -5.79
N LEU A 545 4.51 32.61 -7.07
CA LEU A 545 3.59 31.65 -7.70
C LEU A 545 4.46 30.57 -8.33
N HIS A 546 4.40 29.36 -7.82
CA HIS A 546 5.23 28.25 -8.25
C HIS A 546 4.48 27.34 -9.21
N TYR A 547 5.17 26.88 -10.25
CA TYR A 547 4.69 25.92 -11.23
C TYR A 547 5.76 24.87 -11.52
N GLN A 548 5.36 23.62 -11.40
CA GLN A 548 6.22 22.46 -11.53
C GLN A 548 6.13 21.94 -12.97
N MET A 549 7.12 22.26 -13.80
CA MET A 549 7.08 21.94 -15.24
C MET A 549 7.31 20.46 -15.51
N PRO A 550 6.81 19.91 -16.62
CA PRO A 550 7.10 18.53 -17.02
C PRO A 550 8.57 18.36 -17.41
N LYS A 551 9.01 17.11 -17.59
CA LYS A 551 10.33 16.81 -18.13
C LYS A 551 10.39 17.28 -19.59
N GLY A 552 11.42 18.05 -19.95
CA GLY A 552 11.65 18.54 -21.31
C GLY A 552 12.21 19.96 -21.33
N GLU A 553 12.39 20.51 -22.52
CA GLU A 553 12.84 21.87 -22.71
C GLU A 553 11.70 22.87 -22.47
N ILE A 554 12.05 23.97 -21.80
CA ILE A 554 11.14 25.04 -21.47
C ILE A 554 11.74 26.37 -21.95
N ALA A 555 11.13 26.97 -22.95
CA ALA A 555 11.44 28.33 -23.36
C ALA A 555 10.75 29.35 -22.44
N ASN A 556 11.28 30.56 -22.36
CA ASN A 556 10.67 31.64 -21.62
C ASN A 556 10.91 33.01 -22.27
N SER A 557 9.94 33.92 -22.11
CA SER A 557 10.07 35.35 -22.43
C SER A 557 9.84 36.17 -21.16
N ARG A 558 10.81 37.03 -20.82
CA ARG A 558 10.67 37.96 -19.70
C ARG A 558 9.76 39.13 -20.04
N GLU A 559 9.77 39.55 -21.29
CA GLU A 559 8.91 40.64 -21.78
C GLU A 559 7.44 40.27 -21.69
N ASP A 560 7.10 39.06 -22.16
CA ASP A 560 5.73 38.55 -22.17
C ASP A 560 5.31 37.82 -20.89
N MET A 561 6.23 37.67 -19.93
CA MET A 561 6.04 36.89 -18.70
C MET A 561 5.52 35.48 -19.00
N THR A 562 6.19 34.76 -19.92
CA THR A 562 5.74 33.45 -20.42
C THR A 562 6.76 32.34 -20.22
N PHE A 563 6.21 31.12 -20.06
CA PHE A 563 6.91 29.86 -20.24
C PHE A 563 6.20 29.02 -21.29
N LEU A 564 6.95 28.31 -22.11
CA LEU A 564 6.44 27.46 -23.19
C LEU A 564 7.18 26.12 -23.18
N THR A 565 6.42 25.01 -23.12
CA THR A 565 7.01 23.68 -23.33
C THR A 565 7.41 23.50 -24.80
N GLN A 566 8.43 22.64 -25.06
CA GLN A 566 8.92 22.39 -26.41
C GLN A 566 8.94 20.88 -26.69
N PHE A 567 7.75 20.28 -26.75
CA PHE A 567 7.61 18.87 -27.12
C PHE A 567 7.61 18.71 -28.64
N GLU A 568 8.32 17.68 -29.12
CA GLU A 568 8.46 17.38 -30.54
C GLU A 568 7.12 17.05 -31.22
N ASP A 569 6.16 16.48 -30.49
CA ASP A 569 4.83 16.13 -31.00
C ASP A 569 3.84 17.31 -31.07
N GLY A 570 4.30 18.50 -30.71
CA GLY A 570 3.49 19.72 -30.77
C GLY A 570 2.45 19.88 -29.66
N SER A 571 2.29 18.90 -28.75
CA SER A 571 1.36 19.01 -27.61
C SER A 571 1.92 19.94 -26.53
N ASN A 572 2.12 21.20 -26.90
CA ASN A 572 2.79 22.20 -26.06
C ASN A 572 1.81 23.04 -25.26
N MET A 573 2.28 23.50 -24.10
CA MET A 573 1.56 24.39 -23.20
C MET A 573 2.26 25.74 -23.10
N LYS A 574 1.47 26.81 -23.17
CA LYS A 574 1.91 28.18 -22.84
C LYS A 574 1.34 28.56 -21.48
N LEU A 575 2.24 28.91 -20.55
CA LEU A 575 1.88 29.53 -19.27
C LEU A 575 2.27 31.02 -19.35
N GLN A 576 1.29 31.93 -19.25
CA GLN A 576 1.48 33.37 -19.26
C GLN A 576 0.94 33.98 -17.98
N CYS A 577 1.71 34.86 -17.34
CA CYS A 577 1.31 35.54 -16.13
C CYS A 577 1.08 37.03 -16.39
N PHE A 578 -0.03 37.54 -15.87
CA PHE A 578 -0.35 38.97 -15.83
C PHE A 578 -0.38 39.40 -14.36
N GLY A 579 0.39 40.41 -13.99
CA GLY A 579 0.50 40.81 -12.60
C GLY A 579 0.94 42.27 -12.43
N PRO A 580 1.13 42.72 -11.19
CA PRO A 580 1.51 44.11 -10.89
C PRO A 580 2.88 44.45 -11.46
N PRO A 581 3.18 45.77 -11.66
CA PRO A 581 4.49 46.23 -12.08
C PRO A 581 5.62 45.70 -11.17
N GLY A 582 6.77 45.37 -11.76
CA GLY A 582 7.91 44.84 -11.05
C GLY A 582 7.89 43.31 -10.78
N MET A 583 6.90 42.62 -11.30
CA MET A 583 6.89 41.16 -11.31
C MET A 583 8.08 40.64 -12.11
N THR A 584 8.68 39.55 -11.63
CA THR A 584 9.81 38.85 -12.29
C THR A 584 9.51 37.39 -12.47
N LEU A 585 10.08 36.76 -13.48
CA LEU A 585 10.04 35.32 -13.65
C LEU A 585 11.38 34.67 -13.33
N LYS A 586 11.32 33.43 -12.80
CA LYS A 586 12.49 32.63 -12.44
C LYS A 586 12.31 31.19 -12.94
N LYS A 587 13.42 30.59 -13.35
CA LYS A 587 13.50 29.19 -13.78
C LYS A 587 14.64 28.52 -13.01
N GLU A 588 14.34 27.43 -12.31
CA GLU A 588 15.29 26.74 -11.43
C GLU A 588 15.23 25.23 -11.64
N PRO A 589 16.39 24.52 -11.50
CA PRO A 589 16.36 23.06 -11.47
C PRO A 589 15.52 22.53 -10.29
N GLY A 590 14.78 21.47 -10.53
CA GLY A 590 14.00 20.77 -9.53
C GLY A 590 13.95 19.28 -9.79
N TRP A 591 13.15 18.59 -9.01
CA TRP A 591 13.00 17.14 -9.06
C TRP A 591 11.52 16.74 -9.13
N CYS A 592 11.26 15.58 -9.72
CA CYS A 592 9.98 14.89 -9.64
C CYS A 592 10.23 13.44 -9.28
N SER A 593 9.48 12.93 -8.29
CA SER A 593 9.55 11.56 -7.83
C SER A 593 8.20 10.87 -8.03
N THR A 594 8.15 9.91 -8.92
CA THR A 594 6.94 9.13 -9.23
C THR A 594 6.91 7.75 -8.56
N ALA A 595 8.01 7.36 -7.91
CA ALA A 595 8.11 6.10 -7.19
C ALA A 595 9.14 6.18 -6.07
N TYR A 596 9.02 5.30 -5.07
CA TYR A 596 9.92 5.24 -3.93
C TYR A 596 11.40 5.12 -4.38
N ARG A 597 12.24 6.05 -3.90
CA ARG A 597 13.68 6.17 -4.22
C ARG A 597 14.01 6.38 -5.72
N LYS A 598 13.02 6.80 -6.52
CA LYS A 598 13.23 7.15 -7.93
C LYS A 598 12.81 8.59 -8.18
N ARG A 599 13.65 9.36 -8.85
CA ARG A 599 13.38 10.74 -9.24
C ARG A 599 14.10 11.10 -10.52
N TYR A 600 13.60 12.11 -11.21
CA TYR A 600 14.23 12.70 -12.39
C TYR A 600 14.30 14.22 -12.26
N LYS A 601 15.26 14.83 -12.97
CA LYS A 601 15.41 16.29 -13.03
C LYS A 601 14.35 16.90 -13.93
N ARG A 602 13.85 18.08 -13.52
CA ARG A 602 12.95 18.94 -14.29
C ARG A 602 13.23 20.40 -13.98
N MET A 603 12.44 21.31 -14.56
CA MET A 603 12.49 22.72 -14.22
C MET A 603 11.30 23.10 -13.35
N ASN A 604 11.56 23.86 -12.31
CA ASN A 604 10.57 24.61 -11.56
C ASN A 604 10.57 26.04 -12.07
N VAL A 605 9.42 26.65 -12.24
CA VAL A 605 9.29 28.04 -12.66
C VAL A 605 8.46 28.81 -11.64
N SER A 606 8.73 30.11 -11.51
CA SER A 606 7.93 30.96 -10.63
C SER A 606 7.78 32.37 -11.17
N PHE A 607 6.67 33.02 -10.80
CA PHE A 607 6.44 34.45 -10.94
C PHE A 607 6.49 35.08 -9.57
N ASN A 608 7.31 36.13 -9.40
CA ASN A 608 7.66 36.67 -8.12
C ASN A 608 7.34 38.17 -8.07
N VAL A 609 6.67 38.58 -7.00
CA VAL A 609 6.31 39.99 -6.77
C VAL A 609 6.53 40.36 -5.31
N LYS A 610 6.96 41.58 -5.07
CA LYS A 610 7.07 42.14 -3.70
C LYS A 610 5.72 42.68 -3.25
N LYS A 611 5.26 42.20 -2.09
CA LYS A 611 4.05 42.68 -1.41
C LYS A 611 4.45 43.61 -0.25
N ASP A 612 4.10 44.88 -0.34
CA ASP A 612 4.39 45.90 0.67
C ASP A 612 3.14 46.49 1.35
N GLY A 613 1.95 46.28 0.77
CA GLY A 613 0.64 46.74 1.27
C GLY A 613 -0.34 45.59 1.50
N GLU A 614 -1.61 45.98 1.66
CA GLU A 614 -2.74 45.03 1.80
C GLU A 614 -2.96 44.18 0.56
#